data_7ee0ad7643fd08c6fc3ce8cacd91e8bf
#
_entry.id   7ee0ad7643fd08c6fc3ce8cacd91e8bf
#
_cell.length_a   1.000
_cell.length_b   1.000
_cell.length_c   1.000
_cell.angle_alpha   90.00
_cell.angle_beta   90.00
_cell.angle_gamma   90.00
#
_symmetry.space_group_name_H-M   'P 1'
#
loop_
_entity.id
_entity.type
_entity.pdbx_description
1 polymer ?
#
loop_
_entity_poly.entity_id
_entity_poly.type
_entity_poly.pdbx_seq_one_letter_code
_entity_poly.pdbx_strand_id
1 'polypeptide(L)'
;MHITVVDHPLAASRLTLMRDERSDNATFRAALADLGTMLIYEASRHLDVEHFDTKTPVGIAQGTRLKNPPIIVPVIRAGLGMVDPALSMIPDAQVGFIGLARNEQTHEPVPYLEALPETLAGQTVFVVDPMLATGGSLLHAIQLLAERGATDITAICMV
;
A
#
# COMPACT_ATOMS: atom_id res chain seq x y z
N MET A 1 13.08 -12.51 0.11
CA MET A 1 12.45 -11.28 -0.42
C MET A 1 12.17 -11.50 -1.90
N HIS A 2 10.96 -11.26 -2.34
CA HIS A 2 10.55 -11.30 -3.75
C HIS A 2 10.29 -9.86 -4.21
N ILE A 3 10.73 -9.50 -5.41
CA ILE A 3 10.52 -8.17 -6.00
C ILE A 3 9.72 -8.34 -7.29
N THR A 4 8.61 -7.62 -7.37
CA THR A 4 7.78 -7.54 -8.58
C THR A 4 7.85 -6.12 -9.13
N VAL A 5 8.30 -5.98 -10.36
CA VAL A 5 8.27 -4.70 -11.08
C VAL A 5 7.03 -4.68 -11.96
N VAL A 6 6.19 -3.65 -11.80
CA VAL A 6 4.99 -3.47 -12.62
C VAL A 6 5.40 -2.80 -13.93
N ASP A 7 5.69 -3.62 -14.94
CA ASP A 7 6.02 -3.16 -16.29
C ASP A 7 4.74 -3.07 -17.14
N HIS A 8 4.08 -1.91 -17.05
CA HIS A 8 2.84 -1.65 -17.78
C HIS A 8 2.86 -0.25 -18.42
N PRO A 9 2.47 -0.08 -19.70
CA PRO A 9 2.51 1.21 -20.39
C PRO A 9 1.76 2.34 -19.66
N LEU A 10 0.62 2.05 -19.04
CA LEU A 10 -0.13 3.03 -18.25
C LEU A 10 0.63 3.44 -16.99
N ALA A 11 1.27 2.50 -16.31
CA ALA A 11 2.09 2.81 -15.13
C ALA A 11 3.28 3.68 -15.52
N ALA A 12 3.98 3.34 -16.61
CA ALA A 12 5.08 4.13 -17.14
C ALA A 12 4.64 5.56 -17.53
N SER A 13 3.45 5.69 -18.14
CA SER A 13 2.87 7.00 -18.48
C SER A 13 2.61 7.85 -17.23
N ARG A 14 2.04 7.30 -16.16
CA ARG A 14 1.79 8.02 -14.90
C ARG A 14 3.09 8.38 -14.19
N LEU A 15 4.06 7.45 -14.18
CA LEU A 15 5.38 7.71 -13.62
C LEU A 15 6.11 8.85 -14.35
N THR A 16 5.92 8.97 -15.67
CA THR A 16 6.47 10.08 -16.47
C THR A 16 5.90 11.42 -15.98
N LEU A 17 4.58 11.52 -15.74
CA LEU A 17 3.97 12.74 -15.20
C LEU A 17 4.50 13.08 -13.81
N MET A 18 4.73 12.08 -12.95
CA MET A 18 5.30 12.31 -11.61
C MET A 18 6.75 12.80 -11.65
N ARG A 19 7.50 12.44 -12.69
CA ARG A 19 8.92 12.82 -12.88
C ARG A 19 9.11 14.13 -13.63
N ASP A 20 8.09 14.64 -14.32
CA ASP A 20 8.18 15.87 -15.08
C ASP A 20 8.19 17.07 -14.13
N GLU A 21 9.28 17.86 -14.11
CA GLU A 21 9.41 19.06 -13.29
C GLU A 21 8.35 20.13 -13.58
N ARG A 22 7.71 20.07 -14.74
CA ARG A 22 6.64 20.99 -15.17
C ARG A 22 5.27 20.58 -14.64
N SER A 23 5.14 19.38 -14.08
CA SER A 23 3.87 18.92 -13.50
C SER A 23 3.51 19.75 -12.29
N ASP A 24 2.32 20.33 -12.31
CA ASP A 24 1.77 21.01 -11.15
C ASP A 24 1.34 20.01 -10.06
N ASN A 25 1.01 20.54 -8.88
CA ASN A 25 0.60 19.71 -7.75
C ASN A 25 -0.68 18.88 -8.02
N ALA A 26 -1.58 19.36 -8.86
CA ALA A 26 -2.82 18.64 -9.21
C ALA A 26 -2.50 17.45 -10.11
N THR A 27 -1.71 17.68 -11.15
CA THR A 27 -1.25 16.64 -12.07
C THR A 27 -0.43 15.57 -11.34
N PHE A 28 0.48 16.00 -10.46
CA PHE A 28 1.29 15.06 -9.65
C PHE A 28 0.40 14.18 -8.76
N ARG A 29 -0.56 14.76 -8.01
CA ARG A 29 -1.46 13.98 -7.14
C ARG A 29 -2.36 13.04 -7.93
N ALA A 30 -2.87 13.45 -9.09
CA ALA A 30 -3.67 12.58 -9.95
C ALA A 30 -2.84 11.40 -10.47
N ALA A 31 -1.63 11.64 -10.96
CA ALA A 31 -0.73 10.60 -11.42
C ALA A 31 -0.32 9.63 -10.29
N LEU A 32 -0.09 10.15 -9.08
CA LEU A 32 0.19 9.35 -7.89
C LEU A 32 -0.99 8.45 -7.51
N ALA A 33 -2.22 8.98 -7.53
CA ALA A 33 -3.41 8.19 -7.24
C ALA A 33 -3.64 7.08 -8.27
N ASP A 34 -3.52 7.41 -9.57
CA ASP A 34 -3.66 6.43 -10.65
C ASP A 34 -2.62 5.31 -10.54
N LEU A 35 -1.35 5.68 -10.33
CA LEU A 35 -0.26 4.72 -10.19
C LEU A 35 -0.42 3.88 -8.92
N GLY A 36 -0.83 4.51 -7.80
CA GLY A 36 -1.16 3.82 -6.56
C GLY A 36 -2.22 2.75 -6.75
N THR A 37 -3.29 3.07 -7.48
CA THR A 37 -4.35 2.10 -7.82
C THR A 37 -3.80 0.90 -8.59
N MET A 38 -2.95 1.13 -9.60
CA MET A 38 -2.34 0.06 -10.40
C MET A 38 -1.44 -0.85 -9.56
N LEU A 39 -0.64 -0.26 -8.66
CA LEU A 39 0.26 -1.01 -7.80
C LEU A 39 -0.51 -1.83 -6.74
N ILE A 40 -1.56 -1.28 -6.13
CA ILE A 40 -2.44 -2.01 -5.21
C ILE A 40 -3.14 -3.16 -5.93
N TYR A 41 -3.64 -2.93 -7.14
CA TYR A 41 -4.24 -3.99 -7.96
C TYR A 41 -3.26 -5.13 -8.19
N GLU A 42 -2.03 -4.85 -8.56
CA GLU A 42 -1.02 -5.87 -8.80
C GLU A 42 -0.61 -6.57 -7.51
N ALA A 43 -0.39 -5.83 -6.43
CA ALA A 43 -0.06 -6.37 -5.12
C ALA A 43 -1.14 -7.29 -4.55
N SER A 44 -2.41 -7.07 -4.91
CA SER A 44 -3.53 -7.88 -4.42
C SER A 44 -3.69 -9.25 -5.11
N ARG A 45 -2.85 -9.61 -6.11
CA ARG A 45 -2.95 -10.90 -6.83
C ARG A 45 -2.85 -12.14 -5.96
N HIS A 46 -2.15 -12.07 -4.85
CA HIS A 46 -1.92 -13.20 -3.96
C HIS A 46 -2.92 -13.28 -2.81
N LEU A 47 -3.86 -12.33 -2.72
CA LEU A 47 -4.84 -12.33 -1.64
C LEU A 47 -5.81 -13.51 -1.76
N ASP A 48 -6.09 -14.14 -0.63
CA ASP A 48 -7.04 -15.23 -0.55
C ASP A 48 -8.47 -14.76 -0.82
N VAL A 49 -9.21 -15.58 -1.55
CA VAL A 49 -10.62 -15.35 -1.85
C VAL A 49 -11.50 -16.45 -1.26
N GLU A 50 -12.74 -16.12 -1.00
CA GLU A 50 -13.78 -17.08 -0.70
C GLU A 50 -14.92 -16.98 -1.72
N HIS A 51 -15.56 -18.12 -1.97
CA HIS A 51 -16.68 -18.20 -2.88
C HIS A 51 -18.00 -18.34 -2.11
N PHE A 52 -19.05 -17.73 -2.62
CA PHE A 52 -20.38 -17.77 -2.02
C PHE A 52 -21.46 -17.70 -3.07
N ASP A 53 -22.65 -18.22 -2.75
CA ASP A 53 -23.81 -18.11 -3.64
C ASP A 53 -24.39 -16.70 -3.58
N THR A 54 -24.54 -16.07 -4.73
CA THR A 54 -25.18 -14.75 -4.86
C THR A 54 -26.41 -14.84 -5.74
N LYS A 55 -27.48 -14.11 -5.35
CA LYS A 55 -28.72 -14.04 -6.13
C LYS A 55 -28.59 -12.92 -7.17
N THR A 56 -28.66 -13.29 -8.44
CA THR A 56 -28.68 -12.35 -9.55
C THR A 56 -30.08 -12.22 -10.12
N PRO A 57 -30.37 -11.22 -10.99
CA PRO A 57 -31.67 -11.10 -11.66
C PRO A 57 -32.09 -12.30 -12.49
N VAL A 58 -31.13 -13.15 -12.91
CA VAL A 58 -31.39 -14.32 -13.78
C VAL A 58 -31.19 -15.66 -13.08
N GLY A 59 -30.82 -15.67 -11.80
CA GLY A 59 -30.64 -16.91 -11.02
C GLY A 59 -29.53 -16.82 -10.00
N ILE A 60 -29.17 -17.96 -9.39
CA ILE A 60 -28.05 -18.06 -8.46
C ILE A 60 -26.76 -18.21 -9.27
N ALA A 61 -25.74 -17.45 -8.88
CA ALA A 61 -24.38 -17.53 -9.42
C ALA A 61 -23.34 -17.61 -8.31
N GLN A 62 -22.16 -18.15 -8.62
CA GLN A 62 -21.02 -18.12 -7.70
C GLN A 62 -20.42 -16.70 -7.67
N GLY A 63 -20.41 -16.08 -6.49
CA GLY A 63 -19.72 -14.84 -6.21
C GLY A 63 -18.34 -15.12 -5.62
N THR A 64 -17.49 -14.08 -5.63
CA THR A 64 -16.14 -14.11 -5.05
C THR A 64 -15.91 -12.83 -4.25
N ARG A 65 -15.32 -12.94 -3.07
CA ARG A 65 -14.85 -11.79 -2.28
C ARG A 65 -13.52 -12.12 -1.60
N LEU A 66 -12.80 -11.10 -1.19
CA LEU A 66 -11.60 -11.29 -0.39
C LEU A 66 -11.97 -11.96 0.94
N LYS A 67 -11.21 -12.99 1.31
CA LYS A 67 -11.44 -13.70 2.57
C LYS A 67 -10.99 -12.87 3.77
N ASN A 68 -9.80 -12.29 3.66
CA ASN A 68 -9.20 -11.45 4.68
C ASN A 68 -8.60 -10.22 3.97
N PRO A 69 -9.29 -9.07 3.94
CA PRO A 69 -8.73 -7.85 3.38
C PRO A 69 -7.45 -7.45 4.12
N PRO A 70 -6.43 -6.92 3.42
CA PRO A 70 -5.17 -6.53 4.03
C PRO A 70 -5.34 -5.29 4.93
N ILE A 71 -4.37 -5.07 5.80
CA ILE A 71 -4.21 -3.80 6.50
C ILE A 71 -3.31 -2.90 5.66
N ILE A 72 -3.78 -1.71 5.34
CA ILE A 72 -3.01 -0.69 4.62
C ILE A 72 -2.24 0.15 5.64
N VAL A 73 -0.93 0.20 5.50
CA VAL A 73 -0.07 0.95 6.43
C VAL A 73 0.77 1.97 5.66
N PRO A 74 0.32 3.22 5.56
CA PRO A 74 1.12 4.29 4.99
C PRO A 74 2.28 4.67 5.92
N VAL A 75 3.46 4.86 5.33
CA VAL A 75 4.56 5.53 6.01
C VAL A 75 4.34 7.04 5.89
N ILE A 76 3.96 7.67 7.00
CA ILE A 76 3.59 9.08 7.01
C ILE A 76 4.88 9.92 6.88
N ARG A 77 4.85 10.97 6.05
CA ARG A 77 3.68 11.65 5.43
C ARG A 77 3.41 11.21 4.01
N ALA A 78 4.43 10.81 3.24
CA ALA A 78 4.32 10.58 1.80
C ALA A 78 3.31 9.46 1.46
N GLY A 79 3.28 8.38 2.24
CA GLY A 79 2.35 7.26 2.07
C GLY A 79 0.88 7.62 2.14
N LEU A 80 0.49 8.76 2.74
CA LEU A 80 -0.91 9.19 2.81
C LEU A 80 -1.56 9.33 1.41
N GLY A 81 -0.78 9.73 0.41
CA GLY A 81 -1.28 9.86 -0.96
C GLY A 81 -1.71 8.53 -1.61
N MET A 82 -1.33 7.40 -1.01
CA MET A 82 -1.68 6.07 -1.51
C MET A 82 -2.86 5.42 -0.75
N VAL A 83 -3.35 6.04 0.32
CA VAL A 83 -4.44 5.46 1.16
C VAL A 83 -5.76 5.45 0.40
N ASP A 84 -6.19 6.58 -0.13
CA ASP A 84 -7.45 6.67 -0.88
C ASP A 84 -7.48 5.73 -2.10
N PRO A 85 -6.42 5.65 -2.93
CA PRO A 85 -6.32 4.63 -3.98
C PRO A 85 -6.46 3.20 -3.47
N ALA A 86 -5.83 2.88 -2.34
CA ALA A 86 -5.91 1.54 -1.76
C ALA A 86 -7.32 1.21 -1.27
N LEU A 87 -7.98 2.12 -0.57
CA LEU A 87 -9.35 1.96 -0.07
C LEU A 87 -10.39 1.95 -1.21
N SER A 88 -10.13 2.66 -2.31
CA SER A 88 -10.97 2.57 -3.51
C SER A 88 -10.93 1.18 -4.15
N MET A 89 -9.78 0.51 -4.10
CA MET A 89 -9.61 -0.85 -4.63
C MET A 89 -10.07 -1.92 -3.64
N ILE A 90 -9.85 -1.71 -2.34
CA ILE A 90 -10.16 -2.67 -1.27
C ILE A 90 -10.94 -1.94 -0.17
N PRO A 91 -12.25 -1.69 -0.36
CA PRO A 91 -13.05 -0.87 0.56
C PRO A 91 -13.14 -1.42 1.98
N ASP A 92 -13.00 -2.73 2.15
CA ASP A 92 -13.07 -3.41 3.46
C ASP A 92 -11.70 -3.45 4.17
N ALA A 93 -10.63 -2.89 3.58
CA ALA A 93 -9.32 -2.84 4.19
C ALA A 93 -9.30 -1.93 5.42
N GLN A 94 -8.61 -2.35 6.47
CA GLN A 94 -8.31 -1.50 7.61
C GLN A 94 -7.08 -0.62 7.32
N VAL A 95 -6.95 0.50 8.02
CA VAL A 95 -5.80 1.38 7.90
C VAL A 95 -5.10 1.50 9.25
N GLY A 96 -3.81 1.18 9.28
CA GLY A 96 -2.92 1.52 10.39
C GLY A 96 -1.98 2.64 9.96
N PHE A 97 -1.27 3.26 10.89
CA PHE A 97 -0.39 4.38 10.58
C PHE A 97 0.97 4.22 11.26
N ILE A 98 2.04 4.45 10.49
CA ILE A 98 3.40 4.57 11.01
C ILE A 98 3.94 5.94 10.60
N GLY A 99 4.24 6.80 11.58
CA GLY A 99 4.87 8.09 11.37
C GLY A 99 6.33 8.04 11.77
N LEU A 100 7.22 8.35 10.82
CA LEU A 100 8.66 8.38 11.02
C LEU A 100 9.20 9.78 10.76
N ALA A 101 9.97 10.31 11.71
CA ALA A 101 10.79 11.50 11.53
C ALA A 101 12.25 11.08 11.36
N ARG A 102 13.03 11.89 10.65
CA ARG A 102 14.47 11.68 10.56
C ARG A 102 15.15 12.46 11.68
N ASN A 103 15.96 11.79 12.48
CA ASN A 103 16.83 12.48 13.42
C ASN A 103 17.82 13.36 12.63
N GLU A 104 17.89 14.65 12.93
CA GLU A 104 18.72 15.61 12.18
C GLU A 104 20.23 15.34 12.35
N GLN A 105 20.63 14.70 13.43
CA GLN A 105 22.04 14.43 13.75
C GLN A 105 22.50 13.05 13.27
N THR A 106 21.70 12.01 13.51
CA THR A 106 22.06 10.61 13.16
C THR A 106 21.52 10.17 11.82
N HIS A 107 20.54 10.90 11.27
CA HIS A 107 19.78 10.55 10.08
C HIS A 107 18.97 9.25 10.20
N GLU A 108 18.87 8.67 11.39
CA GLU A 108 18.09 7.48 11.67
C GLU A 108 16.60 7.80 11.75
N PRO A 109 15.72 6.87 11.29
CA PRO A 109 14.28 7.04 11.45
C PRO A 109 13.88 6.90 12.92
N VAL A 110 13.12 7.86 13.42
CA VAL A 110 12.56 7.87 14.78
C VAL A 110 11.04 7.83 14.67
N PRO A 111 10.37 6.82 15.23
CA PRO A 111 8.92 6.76 15.22
C PRO A 111 8.34 7.86 16.12
N TYR A 112 7.35 8.58 15.60
CA TYR A 112 6.57 9.54 16.37
C TYR A 112 5.08 9.20 16.42
N LEU A 113 4.65 8.25 15.58
CA LEU A 113 3.28 7.74 15.56
C LEU A 113 3.28 6.25 15.21
N GLU A 114 2.61 5.47 16.03
CA GLU A 114 2.32 4.06 15.79
C GLU A 114 0.84 3.81 16.13
N ALA A 115 -0.04 3.93 15.16
CA ALA A 115 -1.45 3.62 15.28
C ALA A 115 -1.74 2.31 14.51
N LEU A 116 -1.44 1.19 15.16
CA LEU A 116 -1.55 -0.16 14.63
C LEU A 116 -2.36 -1.03 15.59
N PRO A 117 -3.00 -2.12 15.12
CA PRO A 117 -3.55 -3.15 16.00
C PRO A 117 -2.49 -3.71 16.96
N GLU A 118 -2.91 -4.20 18.12
CA GLU A 118 -2.00 -4.81 19.11
C GLU A 118 -1.25 -6.01 18.53
N THR A 119 -1.93 -6.80 17.68
CA THR A 119 -1.32 -7.93 16.96
C THR A 119 -1.69 -7.90 15.50
N LEU A 120 -0.74 -8.26 14.66
CA LEU A 120 -0.88 -8.43 13.21
C LEU A 120 -0.71 -9.90 12.79
N ALA A 121 -0.74 -10.81 13.77
CA ALA A 121 -0.59 -12.24 13.48
C ALA A 121 -1.73 -12.73 12.57
N GLY A 122 -1.36 -13.37 11.45
CA GLY A 122 -2.29 -13.87 10.44
C GLY A 122 -2.92 -12.79 9.55
N GLN A 123 -2.47 -11.55 9.65
CA GLN A 123 -2.90 -10.45 8.78
C GLN A 123 -1.91 -10.25 7.63
N THR A 124 -2.45 -10.03 6.41
CA THR A 124 -1.65 -9.49 5.30
C THR A 124 -1.54 -7.98 5.46
N VAL A 125 -0.34 -7.44 5.31
CA VAL A 125 -0.06 -6.01 5.48
C VAL A 125 0.52 -5.43 4.20
N PHE A 126 -0.10 -4.35 3.70
CA PHE A 126 0.43 -3.54 2.61
C PHE A 126 1.04 -2.27 3.17
N VAL A 127 2.36 -2.19 3.19
CA VAL A 127 3.08 -0.97 3.55
C VAL A 127 3.21 -0.10 2.31
N VAL A 128 2.69 1.12 2.35
CA VAL A 128 2.69 2.01 1.20
C VAL A 128 3.55 3.24 1.45
N ASP A 129 4.53 3.45 0.58
CA ASP A 129 5.40 4.62 0.55
C ASP A 129 5.78 4.91 -0.91
N PRO A 130 5.42 6.07 -1.47
CA PRO A 130 5.68 6.34 -2.89
C PRO A 130 7.17 6.40 -3.26
N MET A 131 8.07 6.62 -2.29
CA MET A 131 9.49 6.89 -2.57
C MET A 131 10.42 5.95 -1.80
N LEU A 132 11.01 4.99 -2.50
CA LEU A 132 12.07 4.12 -1.98
C LEU A 132 13.44 4.74 -2.28
N ALA A 133 13.91 5.68 -1.44
CA ALA A 133 15.25 6.25 -1.57
C ALA A 133 16.31 5.30 -0.98
N THR A 134 16.71 5.50 0.28
CA THR A 134 17.68 4.63 0.97
C THR A 134 17.05 3.39 1.59
N GLY A 135 15.72 3.33 1.64
CA GLY A 135 14.96 2.24 2.25
C GLY A 135 14.87 2.29 3.78
N GLY A 136 15.55 3.23 4.45
CA GLY A 136 15.61 3.26 5.91
C GLY A 136 14.24 3.37 6.58
N SER A 137 13.36 4.25 6.11
CA SER A 137 12.01 4.40 6.66
C SER A 137 11.16 3.14 6.42
N LEU A 138 11.24 2.58 5.21
CA LEU A 138 10.49 1.38 4.87
C LEU A 138 10.97 0.17 5.68
N LEU A 139 12.29 0.00 5.83
CA LEU A 139 12.86 -1.08 6.64
C LEU A 139 12.40 -0.98 8.09
N HIS A 140 12.44 0.22 8.68
CA HIS A 140 11.99 0.44 10.05
C HIS A 140 10.49 0.13 10.20
N ALA A 141 9.66 0.55 9.25
CA ALA A 141 8.23 0.22 9.24
C ALA A 141 8.00 -1.29 9.19
N ILE A 142 8.73 -2.02 8.32
CA ILE A 142 8.63 -3.48 8.22
C ILE A 142 9.06 -4.16 9.53
N GLN A 143 10.10 -3.68 10.18
CA GLN A 143 10.55 -4.20 11.47
C GLN A 143 9.49 -4.04 12.57
N LEU A 144 8.90 -2.84 12.69
CA LEU A 144 7.80 -2.58 13.63
C LEU A 144 6.58 -3.50 13.39
N LEU A 145 6.24 -3.74 12.14
CA LEU A 145 5.14 -4.64 11.79
C LEU A 145 5.46 -6.10 12.13
N ALA A 146 6.70 -6.53 11.87
CA ALA A 146 7.16 -7.87 12.23
C ALA A 146 7.19 -8.09 13.76
N GLU A 147 7.59 -7.09 14.54
CA GLU A 147 7.54 -7.13 16.02
C GLU A 147 6.10 -7.27 16.54
N ARG A 148 5.10 -6.80 15.80
CA ARG A 148 3.66 -7.01 16.09
C ARG A 148 3.10 -8.32 15.53
N GLY A 149 3.96 -9.18 14.98
CA GLY A 149 3.60 -10.52 14.51
C GLY A 149 3.17 -10.60 13.05
N ALA A 150 3.34 -9.55 12.24
CA ALA A 150 3.09 -9.62 10.81
C ALA A 150 4.11 -10.55 10.13
N THR A 151 3.63 -11.54 9.39
CA THR A 151 4.47 -12.49 8.63
C THR A 151 4.30 -12.37 7.12
N ASP A 152 3.23 -11.73 6.69
CA ASP A 152 2.92 -11.47 5.29
C ASP A 152 2.88 -9.96 5.06
N ILE A 153 4.01 -9.39 4.61
CA ILE A 153 4.18 -7.95 4.41
C ILE A 153 4.58 -7.70 2.97
N THR A 154 3.78 -6.92 2.27
CA THR A 154 4.10 -6.41 0.93
C THR A 154 4.37 -4.91 1.00
N ALA A 155 5.58 -4.51 0.66
CA ALA A 155 5.94 -3.10 0.51
C ALA A 155 5.64 -2.63 -0.92
N ILE A 156 4.93 -1.51 -1.05
CA ILE A 156 4.46 -0.97 -2.33
C ILE A 156 5.04 0.43 -2.50
N CYS A 157 5.94 0.57 -3.50
CA CYS A 157 6.62 1.81 -3.82
C CYS A 157 6.47 2.14 -5.31
N MET A 158 6.52 3.41 -5.66
CA MET A 158 6.40 3.88 -7.05
C MET A 158 7.76 4.09 -7.71
N VAL A 159 8.74 4.55 -6.94
CA VAL A 159 10.13 4.81 -7.38
C VAL A 159 11.10 4.55 -6.24
#